data_0cd23be39c289e636c74030ed08358f8
#
_entry.id   0cd23be39c289e636c74030ed08358f8
#
_cell.length_a   1.000
_cell.length_b   1.000
_cell.length_c   1.000
_cell.angle_alpha   90.00
_cell.angle_beta   90.00
_cell.angle_gamma   90.00
#
_symmetry.space_group_name_H-M   'P 1'
#
loop_
_entity.id
_entity.type
_entity.pdbx_description
1 polymer ?
#
loop_
_entity_poly.entity_id
_entity_poly.type
_entity_poly.pdbx_seq_one_letter_code
_entity_poly.pdbx_strand_id
1 'polypeptide(L)'
;MADSTLRGYLKSYVISQQGIDNALLHADQTWQSESSLRLMWQGGSTSTSSINYAWELHYQVNPIFSNQLVEAVNFQSTPPANYRLTDIDPLLIDEARRPVLQNLDRLNIQLQFDQGDLTIGRQAITFGSARIINPTDVFLPYNVTALNTEYRIGVDAIRYQKPLGQLGELDMGFIFGKDGHPDSSAAFIHGKANLAGTDLEFAAMRYANQTLLGAGMQSALGSLGFWLETAVVNGDRRYWRTSTGIDYAFTESMFGMVEYHYNGAGAADSRHYLSTAQTSAYQVGGVFLLGQHYLIPSLSFQATPLTTLGLQAIVNLKDKSSFWSISATHNVLDDLYLGLGYYHFIGKPPVANQTTPFEPGYLAAEYGTSPDAVYAQLSYYF
;
A
#
# COMPACT_ATOMS: atom_id res chain seq x y z
N MET A 1 -14.77 -26.45 21.76
CA MET A 1 -13.39 -26.74 21.27
C MET A 1 -12.92 -25.51 20.54
N ALA A 2 -11.67 -25.15 20.69
CA ALA A 2 -11.11 -24.08 19.88
C ALA A 2 -10.91 -24.62 18.46
N ASP A 3 -11.67 -24.13 17.52
CA ASP A 3 -11.49 -24.50 16.12
C ASP A 3 -10.37 -23.62 15.54
N SER A 4 -9.39 -24.27 14.91
CA SER A 4 -8.33 -23.56 14.20
C SER A 4 -8.34 -23.92 12.72
N THR A 5 -8.08 -22.94 11.87
CA THR A 5 -8.00 -23.11 10.42
C THR A 5 -6.64 -22.68 9.92
N LEU A 6 -6.08 -23.47 9.01
CA LEU A 6 -4.89 -23.10 8.25
C LEU A 6 -5.32 -22.87 6.80
N ARG A 7 -4.93 -21.71 6.28
CA ARG A 7 -5.11 -21.29 4.88
C ARG A 7 -3.80 -20.73 4.37
N GLY A 8 -3.70 -20.58 3.08
CA GLY A 8 -2.51 -19.99 2.52
C GLY A 8 -2.61 -19.74 1.04
N TYR A 9 -1.52 -19.22 0.51
CA TYR A 9 -1.34 -19.13 -0.93
C TYR A 9 0.12 -19.39 -1.31
N LEU A 10 0.30 -19.83 -2.54
CA LEU A 10 1.55 -19.78 -3.25
C LEU A 10 1.37 -18.90 -4.49
N LYS A 11 2.08 -17.79 -4.54
CA LYS A 11 2.12 -16.88 -5.70
C LYS A 11 3.53 -16.88 -6.27
N SER A 12 3.64 -16.95 -7.59
CA SER A 12 4.91 -16.87 -8.29
C SER A 12 4.80 -15.86 -9.41
N TYR A 13 5.80 -15.01 -9.51
CA TYR A 13 5.92 -13.96 -10.52
C TYR A 13 7.19 -14.19 -11.34
N VAL A 14 7.10 -13.94 -12.62
CA VAL A 14 8.26 -13.75 -13.49
C VAL A 14 8.13 -12.35 -14.06
N ILE A 15 9.15 -11.54 -13.86
CA ILE A 15 9.17 -10.12 -14.21
C ILE A 15 10.37 -9.88 -15.11
N SER A 16 10.16 -9.20 -16.23
CA SER A 16 11.20 -8.68 -17.08
C SER A 16 11.11 -7.17 -17.17
N GLN A 17 12.18 -6.48 -16.83
CA GLN A 17 12.28 -5.02 -16.94
C GLN A 17 13.26 -4.66 -18.04
N GLN A 18 12.92 -3.62 -18.81
CA GLN A 18 13.83 -3.06 -19.79
C GLN A 18 15.06 -2.45 -19.14
N GLY A 19 16.16 -2.41 -19.87
CA GLY A 19 17.35 -1.66 -19.44
C GLY A 19 17.08 -0.16 -19.44
N ILE A 20 17.84 0.55 -18.59
CA ILE A 20 17.83 2.00 -18.51
C ILE A 20 19.21 2.50 -18.90
N ASP A 21 19.24 3.47 -19.82
CA ASP A 21 20.47 4.20 -20.17
C ASP A 21 20.14 5.70 -20.24
N ASN A 22 20.50 6.41 -19.20
CA ASN A 22 20.28 7.85 -19.11
C ASN A 22 21.42 8.56 -18.34
N ALA A 23 21.29 9.87 -18.18
CA ALA A 23 22.34 10.70 -17.61
C ALA A 23 22.70 10.42 -16.13
N LEU A 24 21.83 9.74 -15.38
CA LEU A 24 22.02 9.45 -13.94
C LEU A 24 22.11 7.96 -13.64
N LEU A 25 21.58 7.11 -14.52
CA LEU A 25 21.45 5.68 -14.26
C LEU A 25 21.69 4.88 -15.54
N HIS A 26 22.53 3.85 -15.41
CA HIS A 26 22.72 2.82 -16.42
C HIS A 26 22.42 1.46 -15.78
N ALA A 27 21.48 0.73 -16.36
CA ALA A 27 21.13 -0.60 -15.93
C ALA A 27 20.75 -1.46 -17.14
N ASP A 28 21.30 -2.67 -17.21
CA ASP A 28 20.93 -3.64 -18.23
C ASP A 28 19.52 -4.18 -18.01
N GLN A 29 18.97 -4.83 -19.04
CA GLN A 29 17.72 -5.57 -18.92
C GLN A 29 17.80 -6.59 -17.79
N THR A 30 16.81 -6.56 -16.91
CA THR A 30 16.69 -7.48 -15.78
C THR A 30 15.55 -8.45 -15.99
N TRP A 31 15.72 -9.66 -15.52
CA TRP A 31 14.63 -10.57 -15.24
C TRP A 31 14.74 -11.07 -13.80
N GLN A 32 13.59 -11.25 -13.19
CA GLN A 32 13.45 -11.69 -11.81
C GLN A 32 12.29 -12.68 -11.71
N SER A 33 12.51 -13.77 -11.00
CA SER A 33 11.42 -14.62 -10.52
C SER A 33 11.29 -14.44 -9.01
N GLU A 34 10.10 -14.17 -8.56
CA GLU A 34 9.79 -14.02 -7.15
C GLU A 34 8.61 -14.93 -6.81
N SER A 35 8.74 -15.74 -5.77
CA SER A 35 7.64 -16.54 -5.25
C SER A 35 7.32 -16.12 -3.83
N SER A 36 6.07 -16.31 -3.42
CA SER A 36 5.57 -15.95 -2.08
C SER A 36 4.70 -17.09 -1.57
N LEU A 37 5.19 -17.80 -0.57
CA LEU A 37 4.40 -18.73 0.21
C LEU A 37 3.93 -18.00 1.48
N ARG A 38 2.62 -17.87 1.65
CA ARG A 38 2.01 -17.32 2.86
C ARG A 38 1.18 -18.39 3.57
N LEU A 39 1.46 -18.58 4.83
CA LEU A 39 0.70 -19.42 5.74
C LEU A 39 -0.08 -18.55 6.71
N MET A 40 -1.38 -18.78 6.84
CA MET A 40 -2.31 -18.03 7.67
C MET A 40 -3.01 -18.98 8.62
N TRP A 41 -2.60 -18.98 9.86
CA TRP A 41 -3.17 -19.80 10.90
C TRP A 41 -3.98 -18.93 11.85
N GLN A 42 -5.24 -19.25 12.03
CA GLN A 42 -6.17 -18.52 12.87
C GLN A 42 -7.04 -19.46 13.67
N GLY A 43 -7.47 -19.00 14.85
CA GLY A 43 -8.34 -19.76 15.71
C GLY A 43 -8.96 -18.90 16.79
N GLY A 44 -9.81 -19.51 17.60
CA GLY A 44 -10.46 -18.79 18.69
C GLY A 44 -11.40 -19.68 19.48
N SER A 45 -12.00 -19.14 20.52
CA SER A 45 -13.02 -19.81 21.30
C SER A 45 -14.17 -18.87 21.60
N THR A 46 -15.38 -19.32 21.28
CA THR A 46 -16.62 -18.72 21.81
C THR A 46 -16.99 -19.50 23.05
N SER A 47 -16.62 -18.97 24.20
CA SER A 47 -16.93 -19.56 25.50
C SER A 47 -18.27 -19.07 26.00
N THR A 48 -18.95 -19.89 26.80
CA THR A 48 -20.10 -19.45 27.64
C THR A 48 -19.70 -18.48 28.76
N SER A 49 -18.40 -18.19 28.91
CA SER A 49 -17.86 -17.16 29.78
C SER A 49 -17.83 -15.81 29.06
N SER A 50 -17.84 -14.72 29.78
CA SER A 50 -18.03 -13.34 29.35
C SER A 50 -16.97 -12.78 28.38
N ILE A 51 -15.94 -13.53 27.99
CA ILE A 51 -14.87 -13.09 27.10
C ILE A 51 -14.64 -14.16 26.04
N ASN A 52 -14.88 -13.78 24.79
CA ASN A 52 -14.46 -14.56 23.63
C ASN A 52 -13.07 -14.08 23.20
N TYR A 53 -12.30 -14.97 22.57
CA TYR A 53 -11.01 -14.59 22.00
C TYR A 53 -10.81 -15.19 20.62
N ALA A 54 -10.07 -14.47 19.79
CA ALA A 54 -9.54 -14.92 18.52
C ALA A 54 -8.03 -14.66 18.46
N TRP A 55 -7.32 -15.38 17.63
CA TRP A 55 -5.91 -15.15 17.38
C TRP A 55 -5.57 -15.45 15.94
N GLU A 56 -4.54 -14.80 15.42
CA GLU A 56 -4.01 -15.05 14.09
C GLU A 56 -2.48 -15.01 14.08
N LEU A 57 -1.91 -15.87 13.23
CA LEU A 57 -0.49 -15.93 12.90
C LEU A 57 -0.36 -16.04 11.38
N HIS A 58 0.29 -15.05 10.76
CA HIS A 58 0.62 -15.10 9.34
C HIS A 58 2.13 -15.02 9.15
N TYR A 59 2.65 -16.00 8.44
CA TYR A 59 4.07 -16.08 8.12
C TYR A 59 4.25 -16.21 6.60
N GLN A 60 5.23 -15.51 6.07
CA GLN A 60 5.50 -15.45 4.64
C GLN A 60 6.97 -15.71 4.35
N VAL A 61 7.24 -16.47 3.29
CA VAL A 61 8.57 -16.74 2.78
C VAL A 61 8.61 -16.41 1.29
N ASN A 62 9.61 -15.64 0.87
CA ASN A 62 9.74 -15.12 -0.48
C ASN A 62 11.13 -15.44 -1.05
N PRO A 63 11.32 -16.57 -1.75
CA PRO A 63 12.50 -16.81 -2.56
C PRO A 63 12.50 -15.92 -3.82
N ILE A 64 13.63 -15.30 -4.09
CA ILE A 64 13.86 -14.44 -5.25
C ILE A 64 15.03 -15.02 -6.08
N PHE A 65 14.90 -14.99 -7.40
CA PHE A 65 15.95 -15.33 -8.33
C PHE A 65 16.08 -14.20 -9.35
N SER A 66 17.29 -13.68 -9.55
CA SER A 66 17.53 -12.59 -10.48
C SER A 66 18.83 -12.80 -11.28
N ASN A 67 18.86 -12.29 -12.50
CA ASN A 67 20.09 -12.26 -13.31
C ASN A 67 21.08 -11.19 -12.84
N GLN A 68 20.62 -10.23 -12.02
CA GLN A 68 21.43 -9.17 -11.42
C GLN A 68 21.44 -9.28 -9.90
N LEU A 69 22.27 -8.46 -9.26
CA LEU A 69 22.25 -8.31 -7.81
C LEU A 69 20.86 -7.81 -7.39
N VAL A 70 20.22 -8.51 -6.48
CA VAL A 70 18.95 -8.09 -5.90
C VAL A 70 19.29 -7.03 -4.85
N GLU A 71 19.51 -5.79 -5.26
CA GLU A 71 19.38 -4.68 -4.36
C GLU A 71 17.88 -4.51 -4.15
N ALA A 72 17.42 -4.79 -2.96
CA ALA A 72 16.10 -4.61 -2.33
C ALA A 72 14.95 -3.91 -3.14
N VAL A 73 14.92 -4.05 -4.46
CA VAL A 73 13.82 -3.58 -5.32
C VAL A 73 12.74 -4.63 -5.24
N ASN A 74 12.03 -4.62 -4.13
CA ASN A 74 10.95 -5.54 -3.91
C ASN A 74 9.70 -4.97 -4.59
N PHE A 75 9.19 -5.68 -5.59
CA PHE A 75 7.81 -5.53 -6.05
C PHE A 75 6.80 -5.92 -4.94
N GLN A 76 7.28 -6.36 -3.80
CA GLN A 76 6.51 -6.56 -2.58
C GLN A 76 6.72 -5.39 -1.63
N SER A 77 5.66 -5.03 -0.93
CA SER A 77 5.73 -4.03 0.12
C SER A 77 6.73 -4.45 1.20
N THR A 78 7.84 -3.75 1.31
CA THR A 78 8.78 -3.94 2.42
C THR A 78 8.10 -3.51 3.72
N PRO A 79 8.16 -4.30 4.79
CA PRO A 79 7.58 -3.91 6.07
C PRO A 79 8.15 -2.56 6.51
N PRO A 80 7.31 -1.62 6.97
CA PRO A 80 7.80 -0.41 7.59
C PRO A 80 8.47 -0.77 8.92
N ALA A 81 9.78 -0.92 8.91
CA ALA A 81 10.57 -1.29 10.08
C ALA A 81 10.38 -0.34 11.28
N ASN A 82 9.83 0.85 11.03
CA ASN A 82 9.59 1.86 12.04
C ASN A 82 8.43 1.55 13.00
N TYR A 83 7.50 0.67 12.62
CA TYR A 83 6.27 0.39 13.39
C TYR A 83 6.21 -1.06 13.91
N ARG A 84 7.34 -1.65 14.16
CA ARG A 84 7.49 -2.96 14.79
C ARG A 84 8.41 -2.87 15.99
N LEU A 85 7.94 -3.34 17.13
CA LEU A 85 8.71 -3.35 18.39
C LEU A 85 9.98 -4.16 18.23
N THR A 86 9.84 -5.33 17.63
CA THR A 86 10.94 -6.21 17.24
C THR A 86 10.54 -6.95 15.97
N ASP A 87 11.51 -7.33 15.16
CA ASP A 87 11.24 -8.09 13.95
C ASP A 87 12.20 -9.27 13.82
N ILE A 88 11.78 -10.29 13.09
CA ILE A 88 12.67 -11.35 12.65
C ILE A 88 13.61 -10.80 11.59
N ASP A 89 14.79 -11.38 11.45
CA ASP A 89 15.68 -11.02 10.34
C ASP A 89 14.93 -11.21 9.02
N PRO A 90 14.79 -10.17 8.19
CA PRO A 90 14.09 -10.30 6.93
C PRO A 90 14.79 -11.22 5.94
N LEU A 91 16.10 -11.49 6.11
CA LEU A 91 16.89 -12.39 5.27
C LEU A 91 16.97 -13.77 5.93
N LEU A 92 16.28 -14.76 5.36
CA LEU A 92 16.43 -16.17 5.73
C LEU A 92 17.66 -16.78 5.05
N ILE A 93 17.94 -16.39 3.80
CA ILE A 93 19.13 -16.74 3.04
C ILE A 93 19.66 -15.46 2.39
N ASP A 94 20.90 -15.10 2.70
CA ASP A 94 21.60 -13.94 2.15
C ASP A 94 22.51 -14.36 1.00
N GLU A 95 21.91 -14.50 -0.19
CA GLU A 95 22.64 -14.71 -1.44
C GLU A 95 22.30 -13.59 -2.42
N ALA A 96 23.30 -12.92 -2.93
CA ALA A 96 23.16 -11.69 -3.73
C ALA A 96 22.21 -11.79 -4.95
N ARG A 97 22.02 -12.96 -5.53
CA ARG A 97 21.12 -13.20 -6.68
C ARG A 97 19.94 -14.13 -6.37
N ARG A 98 19.94 -14.72 -5.17
CA ARG A 98 18.97 -15.74 -4.74
C ARG A 98 18.62 -15.57 -3.28
N PRO A 99 18.33 -14.34 -2.80
CA PRO A 99 17.93 -14.18 -1.41
C PRO A 99 16.60 -14.87 -1.15
N VAL A 100 16.42 -15.33 0.07
CA VAL A 100 15.12 -15.77 0.56
C VAL A 100 14.72 -14.83 1.68
N LEU A 101 13.66 -14.08 1.44
CA LEU A 101 13.10 -13.16 2.43
C LEU A 101 12.05 -13.88 3.28
N GLN A 102 11.88 -13.41 4.51
CA GLN A 102 10.83 -13.86 5.40
C GLN A 102 10.15 -12.69 6.10
N ASN A 103 8.91 -12.91 6.51
CA ASN A 103 8.13 -11.90 7.22
C ASN A 103 7.10 -12.56 8.14
N LEU A 104 7.15 -12.23 9.43
CA LEU A 104 6.07 -12.51 10.37
C LEU A 104 5.09 -11.32 10.31
N ASP A 105 4.00 -11.50 9.59
CA ASP A 105 3.12 -10.41 9.19
C ASP A 105 1.94 -10.19 10.15
N ARG A 106 1.50 -11.25 10.81
CA ARG A 106 0.49 -11.22 11.87
C ARG A 106 0.91 -12.09 13.03
N LEU A 107 0.74 -11.58 14.21
CA LEU A 107 0.81 -12.32 15.46
C LEU A 107 0.07 -11.53 16.53
N ASN A 108 -1.21 -11.81 16.68
CA ASN A 108 -2.04 -11.09 17.63
C ASN A 108 -3.09 -11.96 18.29
N ILE A 109 -3.63 -11.43 19.36
CA ILE A 109 -4.80 -11.93 20.06
C ILE A 109 -5.85 -10.83 20.13
N GLN A 110 -7.09 -11.15 19.81
CA GLN A 110 -8.25 -10.30 19.95
C GLN A 110 -9.11 -10.82 21.11
N LEU A 111 -9.41 -9.94 22.03
CA LEU A 111 -10.32 -10.17 23.15
C LEU A 111 -11.61 -9.45 22.85
N GLN A 112 -12.72 -10.18 22.80
CA GLN A 112 -14.03 -9.64 22.45
C GLN A 112 -14.85 -9.44 23.72
N PHE A 113 -15.25 -8.20 23.97
CA PHE A 113 -16.08 -7.78 25.07
C PHE A 113 -17.44 -7.28 24.56
N ASP A 114 -18.44 -7.19 25.44
CA ASP A 114 -19.77 -6.66 25.08
C ASP A 114 -19.72 -5.21 24.52
N GLN A 115 -18.71 -4.44 24.89
CA GLN A 115 -18.58 -3.02 24.51
C GLN A 115 -17.55 -2.75 23.40
N GLY A 116 -16.86 -3.77 22.89
CA GLY A 116 -15.86 -3.63 21.85
C GLY A 116 -14.74 -4.66 21.97
N ASP A 117 -13.84 -4.64 21.02
CA ASP A 117 -12.76 -5.59 20.85
C ASP A 117 -11.40 -4.97 21.16
N LEU A 118 -10.58 -5.66 21.90
CA LEU A 118 -9.19 -5.30 22.19
C LEU A 118 -8.25 -6.25 21.45
N THR A 119 -7.46 -5.73 20.50
CA THR A 119 -6.46 -6.50 19.77
C THR A 119 -5.07 -6.11 20.23
N ILE A 120 -4.26 -7.08 20.60
CA ILE A 120 -2.87 -6.89 21.06
C ILE A 120 -1.94 -7.72 20.19
N GLY A 121 -0.88 -7.11 19.67
CA GLY A 121 0.14 -7.73 18.85
C GLY A 121 0.20 -7.21 17.44
N ARG A 122 0.84 -7.97 16.53
CA ARG A 122 1.05 -7.57 15.14
C ARG A 122 -0.21 -7.71 14.31
N GLN A 123 -0.71 -6.61 13.78
CA GLN A 123 -1.99 -6.50 13.08
C GLN A 123 -1.93 -5.45 11.97
N ALA A 124 -2.83 -5.53 10.97
CA ALA A 124 -2.95 -4.47 9.98
C ALA A 124 -3.77 -3.31 10.53
N ILE A 125 -3.24 -2.10 10.37
CA ILE A 125 -3.94 -0.85 10.71
C ILE A 125 -3.82 0.07 9.52
N THR A 126 -4.96 0.35 8.88
CA THR A 126 -5.06 1.24 7.72
C THR A 126 -6.26 2.14 7.88
N PHE A 127 -6.18 3.33 7.31
CA PHE A 127 -7.25 4.33 7.35
C PHE A 127 -7.53 4.86 5.95
N GLY A 128 -8.68 5.50 5.79
CA GLY A 128 -9.03 6.24 4.62
C GLY A 128 -10.21 5.66 3.85
N SER A 129 -10.88 6.56 3.15
CA SER A 129 -12.08 6.35 2.36
C SER A 129 -11.83 6.53 0.86
N ALA A 130 -10.66 7.03 0.45
CA ALA A 130 -10.28 7.12 -0.96
C ALA A 130 -10.02 5.73 -1.56
N ARG A 131 -10.09 5.64 -2.89
CA ARG A 131 -10.00 4.35 -3.59
C ARG A 131 -8.56 3.95 -3.90
N ILE A 132 -7.70 4.91 -4.22
CA ILE A 132 -6.32 4.63 -4.65
C ILE A 132 -5.33 5.20 -3.65
N ILE A 133 -5.40 6.50 -3.35
CA ILE A 133 -4.45 7.16 -2.46
C ILE A 133 -5.20 7.73 -1.27
N ASN A 134 -4.96 7.15 -0.11
CA ASN A 134 -5.59 7.58 1.14
C ASN A 134 -4.72 8.60 1.86
N PRO A 135 -5.15 9.87 1.96
CA PRO A 135 -4.45 10.92 2.70
C PRO A 135 -4.19 10.61 4.18
N THR A 136 -5.03 9.79 4.80
CA THR A 136 -4.92 9.42 6.21
C THR A 136 -4.12 8.13 6.45
N ASP A 137 -3.81 7.33 5.41
CA ASP A 137 -3.02 6.10 5.54
C ASP A 137 -1.52 6.42 5.56
N VAL A 138 -0.95 6.49 6.76
CA VAL A 138 0.47 6.83 6.97
C VAL A 138 1.31 5.65 7.46
N PHE A 139 0.68 4.60 7.97
CA PHE A 139 1.38 3.44 8.50
C PHE A 139 1.71 2.41 7.43
N LEU A 140 0.81 2.23 6.47
CA LEU A 140 0.89 1.21 5.43
C LEU A 140 0.44 1.77 4.07
N PRO A 141 1.11 2.81 3.57
CA PRO A 141 0.72 3.42 2.30
C PRO A 141 0.74 2.38 1.19
N TYR A 142 -0.22 2.48 0.31
CA TYR A 142 -0.37 1.56 -0.81
C TYR A 142 0.75 1.80 -1.84
N ASN A 143 1.58 0.79 -2.08
CA ASN A 143 2.52 0.87 -3.20
C ASN A 143 1.79 0.46 -4.49
N VAL A 144 1.50 1.42 -5.34
CA VAL A 144 0.74 1.24 -6.60
C VAL A 144 1.46 0.40 -7.65
N THR A 145 2.76 0.19 -7.51
CA THR A 145 3.56 -0.67 -8.39
C THR A 145 3.78 -2.07 -7.82
N ALA A 146 3.35 -2.32 -6.57
CA ALA A 146 3.49 -3.64 -5.97
C ALA A 146 2.56 -4.66 -6.64
N LEU A 147 3.11 -5.81 -7.02
CA LEU A 147 2.34 -6.90 -7.66
C LEU A 147 1.46 -7.67 -6.67
N ASN A 148 1.89 -7.80 -5.43
CA ASN A 148 1.13 -8.47 -4.38
C ASN A 148 0.59 -7.47 -3.37
N THR A 149 -0.64 -7.04 -3.57
CA THR A 149 -1.32 -6.01 -2.76
C THR A 149 -2.46 -6.57 -1.90
N GLU A 150 -2.63 -7.90 -1.88
CA GLU A 150 -3.78 -8.55 -1.25
C GLU A 150 -3.79 -8.40 0.28
N TYR A 151 -2.60 -8.45 0.90
CA TYR A 151 -2.48 -8.33 2.34
C TYR A 151 -1.62 -7.15 2.74
N ARG A 152 -2.15 -6.31 3.61
CA ARG A 152 -1.40 -5.23 4.25
C ARG A 152 -0.45 -5.80 5.29
N ILE A 153 0.75 -5.27 5.35
CA ILE A 153 1.77 -5.66 6.33
C ILE A 153 1.34 -5.24 7.74
N GLY A 154 1.70 -6.03 8.76
CA GLY A 154 1.34 -5.76 10.14
C GLY A 154 2.29 -4.78 10.84
N VAL A 155 1.72 -4.02 11.76
CA VAL A 155 2.38 -3.18 12.76
C VAL A 155 2.10 -3.72 14.16
N ASP A 156 3.03 -3.54 15.09
CA ASP A 156 2.84 -3.99 16.47
C ASP A 156 2.04 -2.95 17.26
N ALA A 157 0.86 -3.34 17.75
CA ALA A 157 -0.07 -2.39 18.34
C ALA A 157 -0.92 -2.98 19.47
N ILE A 158 -1.48 -2.07 20.26
CA ILE A 158 -2.66 -2.28 21.11
C ILE A 158 -3.77 -1.43 20.50
N ARG A 159 -4.89 -2.05 20.11
CA ARG A 159 -6.00 -1.43 19.41
C ARG A 159 -7.31 -1.79 20.08
N TYR A 160 -8.17 -0.80 20.31
CA TYR A 160 -9.51 -0.99 20.82
C TYR A 160 -10.52 -0.46 19.80
N GLN A 161 -11.45 -1.32 19.40
CA GLN A 161 -12.51 -1.02 18.46
C GLN A 161 -13.87 -1.13 19.16
N LYS A 162 -14.64 -0.07 19.11
CA LYS A 162 -15.96 0.01 19.73
C LYS A 162 -17.02 0.32 18.69
N PRO A 163 -18.03 -0.55 18.48
CA PRO A 163 -19.16 -0.23 17.63
C PRO A 163 -19.96 0.92 18.22
N LEU A 164 -20.40 1.84 17.38
CA LEU A 164 -21.25 2.99 17.72
C LEU A 164 -22.58 2.89 16.95
N GLY A 165 -23.54 2.20 17.51
CA GLY A 165 -24.79 1.85 16.83
C GLY A 165 -24.57 0.79 15.75
N GLN A 166 -25.36 0.87 14.65
CA GLN A 166 -25.33 -0.17 13.58
C GLN A 166 -24.27 0.07 12.52
N LEU A 167 -23.92 1.33 12.23
CA LEU A 167 -23.05 1.73 11.12
C LEU A 167 -21.91 2.65 11.55
N GLY A 168 -21.70 2.80 12.87
CA GLY A 168 -20.62 3.61 13.41
C GLY A 168 -19.57 2.77 14.12
N GLU A 169 -18.36 3.28 14.20
CA GLU A 169 -17.24 2.67 14.91
C GLU A 169 -16.34 3.76 15.50
N LEU A 170 -15.83 3.51 16.69
CA LEU A 170 -14.71 4.23 17.26
C LEU A 170 -13.52 3.26 17.35
N ASP A 171 -12.41 3.63 16.75
CA ASP A 171 -11.19 2.85 16.69
C ASP A 171 -10.04 3.69 17.27
N MET A 172 -9.36 3.18 18.25
CA MET A 172 -8.24 3.87 18.88
C MET A 172 -7.11 2.90 19.21
N GLY A 173 -5.88 3.38 19.14
CA GLY A 173 -4.75 2.50 19.41
C GLY A 173 -3.43 3.23 19.61
N PHE A 174 -2.50 2.42 20.08
CA PHE A 174 -1.10 2.77 20.19
C PHE A 174 -0.27 1.79 19.38
N ILE A 175 0.57 2.30 18.49
CA ILE A 175 1.46 1.54 17.62
C ILE A 175 2.88 1.72 18.15
N PHE A 176 3.56 0.61 18.38
CA PHE A 176 4.90 0.61 18.89
C PHE A 176 5.92 0.87 17.80
N GLY A 177 6.82 1.80 18.03
CA GLY A 177 7.97 2.04 17.19
C GLY A 177 9.04 0.98 17.41
N LYS A 178 10.05 0.99 16.54
CA LYS A 178 11.20 0.12 16.62
C LYS A 178 11.88 0.26 18.00
N ASP A 179 12.15 -0.88 18.64
CA ASP A 179 12.75 -0.98 19.97
C ASP A 179 11.98 -0.22 21.07
N GLY A 180 10.70 0.09 20.85
CA GLY A 180 9.86 0.84 21.78
C GLY A 180 10.18 2.36 21.83
N HIS A 181 10.91 2.89 20.86
CA HIS A 181 11.30 4.29 20.84
C HIS A 181 10.07 5.20 20.65
N PRO A 182 9.84 6.22 21.51
CA PRO A 182 8.69 7.12 21.41
C PRO A 182 8.63 7.87 20.08
N ASP A 183 9.78 8.27 19.52
CA ASP A 183 9.86 9.04 18.28
C ASP A 183 9.43 8.25 17.03
N SER A 184 9.44 6.93 17.09
CA SER A 184 8.95 6.04 16.03
C SER A 184 7.60 5.40 16.38
N SER A 185 7.05 5.65 17.56
CA SER A 185 5.74 5.16 17.99
C SER A 185 4.62 6.08 17.50
N ALA A 186 3.39 5.56 17.51
CA ALA A 186 2.23 6.34 17.10
C ALA A 186 1.03 6.08 18.02
N ALA A 187 0.15 7.07 18.08
CA ALA A 187 -1.16 6.93 18.70
C ALA A 187 -2.22 7.50 17.76
N PHE A 188 -3.38 6.88 17.73
CA PHE A 188 -4.48 7.32 16.87
C PHE A 188 -5.83 7.17 17.52
N ILE A 189 -6.76 7.98 17.03
CA ILE A 189 -8.19 7.84 17.21
C ILE A 189 -8.86 8.04 15.85
N HIS A 190 -9.75 7.13 15.47
CA HIS A 190 -10.46 7.15 14.22
C HIS A 190 -11.93 6.85 14.49
N GLY A 191 -12.82 7.61 13.88
CA GLY A 191 -14.26 7.47 14.03
C GLY A 191 -14.92 7.32 12.68
N LYS A 192 -15.91 6.43 12.59
CA LYS A 192 -16.80 6.26 11.45
C LYS A 192 -18.24 6.43 11.87
N ALA A 193 -19.04 7.07 11.01
CA ALA A 193 -20.48 7.19 11.20
C ALA A 193 -21.18 7.24 9.83
N ASN A 194 -22.39 6.69 9.76
CA ASN A 194 -23.24 6.88 8.58
C ASN A 194 -24.34 7.89 8.93
N LEU A 195 -24.46 8.92 8.11
CA LEU A 195 -25.51 9.94 8.24
C LEU A 195 -26.28 10.03 6.91
N ALA A 196 -27.54 9.59 6.95
CA ALA A 196 -28.46 9.65 5.81
C ALA A 196 -27.88 9.03 4.50
N GLY A 197 -27.20 7.88 4.61
CA GLY A 197 -26.61 7.17 3.47
C GLY A 197 -25.24 7.70 3.03
N THR A 198 -24.65 8.63 3.80
CA THR A 198 -23.29 9.11 3.61
C THR A 198 -22.41 8.58 4.72
N ASP A 199 -21.34 7.89 4.38
CA ASP A 199 -20.31 7.47 5.33
C ASP A 199 -19.37 8.64 5.59
N LEU A 200 -19.16 8.94 6.87
CA LEU A 200 -18.27 9.99 7.34
C LEU A 200 -17.16 9.36 8.17
N GLU A 201 -15.95 9.84 7.97
CA GLU A 201 -14.77 9.40 8.71
C GLU A 201 -14.01 10.60 9.29
N PHE A 202 -13.45 10.40 10.46
CA PHE A 202 -12.54 11.34 11.10
C PHE A 202 -11.34 10.59 11.66
N ALA A 203 -10.13 11.12 11.48
CA ALA A 203 -8.90 10.57 12.02
C ALA A 203 -8.06 11.66 12.69
N ALA A 204 -7.55 11.35 13.87
CA ALA A 204 -6.52 12.16 14.53
C ALA A 204 -5.39 11.23 14.97
N MET A 205 -4.16 11.55 14.62
CA MET A 205 -3.02 10.71 14.98
C MET A 205 -1.75 11.51 15.18
N ARG A 206 -0.90 10.98 16.05
CA ARG A 206 0.48 11.45 16.24
C ARG A 206 1.43 10.31 15.93
N TYR A 207 2.40 10.55 15.06
CA TYR A 207 3.37 9.54 14.60
C TYR A 207 4.64 10.23 14.14
N ALA A 208 5.80 9.62 14.40
CA ALA A 208 7.11 10.08 13.93
C ALA A 208 7.30 11.61 14.05
N ASN A 209 6.96 12.18 15.22
CA ASN A 209 6.99 13.63 15.52
C ASN A 209 6.06 14.49 14.63
N GLN A 210 5.13 13.88 13.91
CA GLN A 210 4.09 14.55 13.13
C GLN A 210 2.72 14.35 13.76
N THR A 211 1.82 15.30 13.49
CA THR A 211 0.41 15.21 13.87
C THR A 211 -0.43 15.30 12.61
N LEU A 212 -1.38 14.37 12.43
CA LEU A 212 -2.32 14.36 11.33
C LEU A 212 -3.74 14.51 11.86
N LEU A 213 -4.51 15.37 11.20
CA LEU A 213 -5.96 15.44 11.32
C LEU A 213 -6.55 15.17 9.94
N GLY A 214 -7.45 14.20 9.85
CA GLY A 214 -8.06 13.79 8.61
C GLY A 214 -9.58 13.71 8.72
N ALA A 215 -10.26 13.89 7.58
CA ALA A 215 -11.67 13.67 7.42
C ALA A 215 -11.96 13.07 6.04
N GLY A 216 -12.96 12.21 5.98
CA GLY A 216 -13.41 11.57 4.77
C GLY A 216 -14.93 11.50 4.67
N MET A 217 -15.41 11.42 3.44
CA MET A 217 -16.80 11.13 3.15
C MET A 217 -16.93 10.26 1.91
N GLN A 218 -17.90 9.35 1.93
CA GLN A 218 -18.29 8.54 0.78
C GLN A 218 -19.81 8.55 0.68
N SER A 219 -20.32 8.68 -0.54
CA SER A 219 -21.75 8.64 -0.79
C SER A 219 -22.03 8.22 -2.25
N ALA A 220 -23.30 8.12 -2.60
CA ALA A 220 -23.72 7.81 -3.97
C ALA A 220 -24.88 8.73 -4.39
N LEU A 221 -24.86 9.18 -5.63
CA LEU A 221 -25.94 9.88 -6.31
C LEU A 221 -26.49 8.95 -7.41
N GLY A 222 -27.54 8.20 -7.06
CA GLY A 222 -28.04 7.13 -7.93
C GLY A 222 -26.97 6.02 -8.05
N SER A 223 -26.49 5.77 -9.27
CA SER A 223 -25.44 4.80 -9.56
C SER A 223 -24.03 5.39 -9.60
N LEU A 224 -23.86 6.69 -9.39
CA LEU A 224 -22.58 7.37 -9.35
C LEU A 224 -22.08 7.41 -7.91
N GLY A 225 -21.01 6.66 -7.59
CA GLY A 225 -20.30 6.77 -6.33
C GLY A 225 -19.37 7.99 -6.32
N PHE A 226 -19.18 8.60 -5.17
CA PHE A 226 -18.18 9.64 -4.99
C PHE A 226 -17.56 9.60 -3.59
N TRP A 227 -16.32 10.08 -3.49
CA TRP A 227 -15.60 10.21 -2.23
C TRP A 227 -14.76 11.49 -2.19
N LEU A 228 -14.52 11.92 -0.99
CA LEU A 228 -13.58 12.98 -0.67
C LEU A 228 -12.88 12.60 0.63
N GLU A 229 -11.56 12.61 0.62
CA GLU A 229 -10.74 12.43 1.80
C GLU A 229 -9.69 13.53 1.86
N THR A 230 -9.48 14.11 3.02
CA THR A 230 -8.47 15.15 3.22
C THR A 230 -7.75 14.95 4.54
N ALA A 231 -6.47 15.29 4.57
CA ALA A 231 -5.66 15.31 5.78
C ALA A 231 -4.76 16.55 5.81
N VAL A 232 -4.62 17.13 6.99
CA VAL A 232 -3.59 18.11 7.29
C VAL A 232 -2.54 17.45 8.19
N VAL A 233 -1.29 17.56 7.79
CA VAL A 233 -0.15 17.07 8.55
C VAL A 233 0.68 18.25 9.02
N ASN A 234 1.03 18.24 10.29
CA ASN A 234 1.90 19.21 10.94
C ASN A 234 3.11 18.48 11.54
N GLY A 235 4.28 18.77 11.03
CA GLY A 235 5.58 18.24 11.43
C GLY A 235 6.67 19.27 11.16
N ASP A 236 7.77 18.89 10.50
CA ASP A 236 8.83 19.81 10.09
C ASP A 236 8.29 20.95 9.22
N ARG A 237 7.27 20.63 8.42
CA ARG A 237 6.45 21.61 7.71
C ARG A 237 4.98 21.18 7.75
N ARG A 238 4.07 22.15 7.59
CA ARG A 238 2.65 21.90 7.45
C ARG A 238 2.28 21.68 5.99
N TYR A 239 1.51 20.61 5.69
CA TYR A 239 0.99 20.34 4.35
C TYR A 239 -0.38 19.68 4.40
N TRP A 240 -1.10 19.73 3.27
CA TRP A 240 -2.38 19.09 3.06
C TRP A 240 -2.25 17.97 2.04
N ARG A 241 -3.02 16.93 2.20
CA ARG A 241 -3.24 15.86 1.22
C ARG A 241 -4.74 15.73 1.01
N THR A 242 -5.19 15.57 -0.24
CA THR A 242 -6.62 15.45 -0.55
C THR A 242 -6.79 14.52 -1.73
N SER A 243 -7.68 13.53 -1.60
CA SER A 243 -8.13 12.66 -2.67
C SER A 243 -9.63 12.82 -2.85
N THR A 244 -10.08 12.98 -4.07
CA THR A 244 -11.48 13.02 -4.43
C THR A 244 -11.71 12.30 -5.74
N GLY A 245 -12.84 11.64 -5.89
CA GLY A 245 -13.12 10.93 -7.11
C GLY A 245 -14.57 10.49 -7.23
N ILE A 246 -14.81 9.89 -8.38
CA ILE A 246 -16.09 9.31 -8.75
C ILE A 246 -15.89 7.93 -9.33
N ASP A 247 -16.85 7.05 -9.12
CA ASP A 247 -16.90 5.73 -9.75
C ASP A 247 -18.29 5.46 -10.37
N TYR A 248 -18.29 4.60 -11.39
CA TYR A 248 -19.50 4.23 -12.09
C TYR A 248 -19.42 2.83 -12.70
N ALA A 249 -20.48 2.06 -12.56
CA ALA A 249 -20.67 0.81 -13.27
C ALA A 249 -21.36 1.10 -14.61
N PHE A 250 -20.60 1.10 -15.71
CA PHE A 250 -21.10 1.36 -17.07
C PHE A 250 -22.01 0.25 -17.56
N THR A 251 -21.66 -0.99 -17.20
CA THR A 251 -22.43 -2.20 -17.45
C THR A 251 -22.24 -3.16 -16.27
N GLU A 252 -22.90 -4.31 -16.26
CA GLU A 252 -22.69 -5.37 -15.27
C GLU A 252 -21.25 -5.91 -15.26
N SER A 253 -20.51 -5.77 -16.37
CA SER A 253 -19.14 -6.25 -16.54
C SER A 253 -18.08 -5.15 -16.63
N MET A 254 -18.46 -3.87 -16.67
CA MET A 254 -17.53 -2.75 -16.85
C MET A 254 -17.71 -1.71 -15.73
N PHE A 255 -16.64 -1.51 -14.97
CA PHE A 255 -16.57 -0.53 -13.89
C PHE A 255 -15.40 0.40 -14.12
N GLY A 256 -15.60 1.69 -13.91
CA GLY A 256 -14.54 2.67 -14.02
C GLY A 256 -14.60 3.70 -12.91
N MET A 257 -13.45 4.30 -12.65
CA MET A 257 -13.31 5.39 -11.69
C MET A 257 -12.24 6.38 -12.13
N VAL A 258 -12.35 7.60 -11.60
CA VAL A 258 -11.31 8.63 -11.72
C VAL A 258 -11.11 9.25 -10.35
N GLU A 259 -9.86 9.26 -9.87
CA GLU A 259 -9.45 9.94 -8.65
C GLU A 259 -8.50 11.09 -8.97
N TYR A 260 -8.71 12.23 -8.35
CA TYR A 260 -7.76 13.32 -8.31
C TYR A 260 -7.10 13.33 -6.94
N HIS A 261 -5.77 13.39 -6.91
CA HIS A 261 -4.99 13.48 -5.69
C HIS A 261 -4.14 14.76 -5.66
N TYR A 262 -4.29 15.53 -4.59
CA TYR A 262 -3.41 16.64 -4.25
C TYR A 262 -2.45 16.24 -3.13
N ASN A 263 -1.15 16.34 -3.40
CA ASN A 263 -0.07 16.06 -2.47
C ASN A 263 0.68 17.35 -2.12
N GLY A 264 0.30 18.01 -1.04
CA GLY A 264 0.96 19.24 -0.59
C GLY A 264 2.38 19.03 -0.04
N ALA A 265 2.80 17.77 0.24
CA ALA A 265 4.17 17.42 0.55
C ALA A 265 5.07 17.42 -0.68
N GLY A 266 4.50 17.22 -1.88
CA GLY A 266 5.21 17.12 -3.14
C GLY A 266 5.82 18.45 -3.60
N ALA A 267 6.71 18.34 -4.58
CA ALA A 267 7.31 19.50 -5.22
C ALA A 267 6.48 19.99 -6.41
N ALA A 268 6.38 21.31 -6.57
CA ALA A 268 5.77 21.94 -7.73
C ALA A 268 6.66 21.91 -8.98
N ASP A 269 7.97 21.77 -8.78
CA ASP A 269 9.00 21.70 -9.82
C ASP A 269 9.81 20.41 -9.66
N SER A 270 9.95 19.67 -10.76
CA SER A 270 10.63 18.38 -10.78
C SER A 270 12.12 18.44 -10.38
N ARG A 271 12.76 19.58 -10.51
CA ARG A 271 14.14 19.82 -10.03
C ARG A 271 14.30 19.58 -8.53
N HIS A 272 13.22 19.69 -7.77
CA HIS A 272 13.22 19.47 -6.32
C HIS A 272 12.76 18.06 -5.90
N TYR A 273 12.46 17.17 -6.83
CA TYR A 273 11.95 15.81 -6.49
C TYR A 273 12.92 15.04 -5.60
N LEU A 274 14.21 15.03 -5.92
CA LEU A 274 15.22 14.31 -5.12
C LEU A 274 15.34 14.88 -3.70
N SER A 275 15.35 16.20 -3.54
CA SER A 275 15.38 16.83 -2.22
C SER A 275 14.06 16.64 -1.45
N THR A 276 12.94 16.65 -2.13
CA THR A 276 11.61 16.40 -1.55
C THR A 276 11.51 14.98 -0.99
N ALA A 277 12.02 13.97 -1.71
CA ALA A 277 12.05 12.58 -1.27
C ALA A 277 12.83 12.36 0.05
N GLN A 278 13.72 13.27 0.43
CA GLN A 278 14.49 13.20 1.68
C GLN A 278 13.75 13.83 2.88
N THR A 279 12.59 14.43 2.67
CA THR A 279 11.82 15.04 3.77
C THR A 279 11.12 14.00 4.63
N SER A 280 10.77 14.34 5.88
CA SER A 280 10.08 13.47 6.83
C SER A 280 8.74 12.94 6.29
N ALA A 281 8.06 13.71 5.45
CA ALA A 281 6.84 13.28 4.79
C ALA A 281 7.01 11.98 3.96
N TYR A 282 8.15 11.82 3.29
CA TYR A 282 8.48 10.67 2.47
C TYR A 282 9.15 9.56 3.27
N GLN A 283 10.01 9.90 4.22
CA GLN A 283 10.76 8.91 4.99
C GLN A 283 9.89 8.15 6.01
N VAL A 284 8.94 8.85 6.63
CA VAL A 284 8.11 8.30 7.72
C VAL A 284 6.63 8.70 7.63
N GLY A 285 6.24 9.55 6.69
CA GLY A 285 4.89 10.11 6.60
C GLY A 285 3.97 9.40 5.62
N GLY A 286 4.39 8.28 5.03
CA GLY A 286 3.56 7.53 4.09
C GLY A 286 3.28 8.23 2.76
N VAL A 287 4.11 9.22 2.37
CA VAL A 287 4.04 9.89 1.07
C VAL A 287 5.03 9.24 0.12
N PHE A 288 4.62 8.96 -1.11
CA PHE A 288 5.47 8.33 -2.12
C PHE A 288 5.46 9.04 -3.48
N LEU A 289 4.41 9.81 -3.80
CA LEU A 289 4.32 10.59 -5.04
C LEU A 289 5.09 11.91 -4.91
N LEU A 290 6.00 12.19 -5.86
CA LEU A 290 6.96 13.31 -5.77
C LEU A 290 6.37 14.66 -6.18
N GLY A 291 5.39 14.67 -7.08
CA GLY A 291 4.69 15.88 -7.52
C GLY A 291 3.53 16.26 -6.60
N GLN A 292 2.80 17.29 -7.01
CA GLN A 292 1.68 17.83 -6.22
C GLN A 292 0.30 17.43 -6.73
N HIS A 293 0.11 17.20 -8.03
CA HIS A 293 -1.21 17.03 -8.63
C HIS A 293 -1.24 15.79 -9.51
N TYR A 294 -2.17 14.89 -9.22
CA TYR A 294 -2.32 13.64 -9.95
C TYR A 294 -3.75 13.40 -10.38
N LEU A 295 -3.90 12.79 -11.55
CA LEU A 295 -5.15 12.21 -12.04
C LEU A 295 -4.94 10.70 -12.19
N ILE A 296 -5.87 9.92 -11.65
CA ILE A 296 -5.75 8.47 -11.56
C ILE A 296 -7.01 7.82 -12.13
N PRO A 297 -7.11 7.64 -13.45
CA PRO A 297 -8.18 6.85 -14.07
C PRO A 297 -7.93 5.36 -13.88
N SER A 298 -8.99 4.61 -13.66
CA SER A 298 -9.00 3.15 -13.57
C SER A 298 -10.22 2.56 -14.27
N LEU A 299 -10.01 1.43 -14.94
CA LEU A 299 -11.06 0.67 -15.61
C LEU A 299 -10.88 -0.82 -15.32
N SER A 300 -11.96 -1.49 -14.97
CA SER A 300 -12.03 -2.94 -14.83
C SER A 300 -13.11 -3.48 -15.76
N PHE A 301 -12.76 -4.49 -16.54
CA PHE A 301 -13.67 -5.12 -17.49
C PHE A 301 -13.64 -6.65 -17.34
N GLN A 302 -14.76 -7.23 -16.96
CA GLN A 302 -14.95 -8.68 -16.94
C GLN A 302 -15.27 -9.16 -18.35
N ALA A 303 -14.22 -9.52 -19.09
CA ALA A 303 -14.35 -9.96 -20.49
C ALA A 303 -15.07 -11.31 -20.63
N THR A 304 -14.90 -12.19 -19.65
CA THR A 304 -15.65 -13.43 -19.48
C THR A 304 -15.89 -13.67 -17.98
N PRO A 305 -16.77 -14.61 -17.56
CA PRO A 305 -16.94 -14.95 -16.14
C PRO A 305 -15.63 -15.33 -15.42
N LEU A 306 -14.61 -15.80 -16.17
CA LEU A 306 -13.32 -16.23 -15.64
C LEU A 306 -12.17 -15.26 -15.94
N THR A 307 -12.38 -14.21 -16.74
CA THR A 307 -11.31 -13.31 -17.19
C THR A 307 -11.66 -11.87 -16.90
N THR A 308 -10.80 -11.21 -16.13
CA THR A 308 -10.88 -9.78 -15.85
C THR A 308 -9.69 -9.05 -16.44
N LEU A 309 -9.95 -7.94 -17.14
CA LEU A 309 -8.95 -7.01 -17.65
C LEU A 309 -8.96 -5.75 -16.79
N GLY A 310 -7.77 -5.24 -16.47
CA GLY A 310 -7.56 -4.02 -15.70
C GLY A 310 -6.71 -3.02 -16.46
N LEU A 311 -7.08 -1.75 -16.35
CA LEU A 311 -6.29 -0.61 -16.81
C LEU A 311 -6.29 0.45 -15.72
N GLN A 312 -5.10 0.93 -15.33
CA GLN A 312 -4.95 2.03 -14.39
C GLN A 312 -3.82 2.95 -14.85
N ALA A 313 -3.97 4.24 -14.63
CA ALA A 313 -2.87 5.17 -14.82
C ALA A 313 -2.72 6.10 -13.62
N ILE A 314 -1.48 6.56 -13.38
CA ILE A 314 -1.17 7.66 -12.47
C ILE A 314 -0.49 8.73 -13.30
N VAL A 315 -1.15 9.85 -13.48
CA VAL A 315 -0.67 10.95 -14.32
C VAL A 315 -0.27 12.13 -13.43
N ASN A 316 1.01 12.47 -13.41
CA ASN A 316 1.49 13.69 -12.78
C ASN A 316 1.15 14.88 -13.69
N LEU A 317 0.22 15.72 -13.24
CA LEU A 317 -0.30 16.85 -14.03
C LEU A 317 0.70 18.00 -14.18
N LYS A 318 1.77 18.05 -13.37
CA LYS A 318 2.77 19.11 -13.40
C LYS A 318 3.87 18.84 -14.42
N ASP A 319 4.52 17.70 -14.34
CA ASP A 319 5.63 17.34 -15.24
C ASP A 319 5.17 16.53 -16.47
N LYS A 320 3.87 16.15 -16.50
CA LYS A 320 3.23 15.37 -17.57
C LYS A 320 3.78 13.95 -17.74
N SER A 321 4.43 13.43 -16.74
CA SER A 321 4.82 12.03 -16.68
C SER A 321 3.67 11.15 -16.22
N SER A 322 3.73 9.88 -16.54
CA SER A 322 2.68 8.93 -16.15
C SER A 322 3.20 7.51 -16.01
N PHE A 323 2.57 6.77 -15.11
CA PHE A 323 2.65 5.33 -14.97
C PHE A 323 1.35 4.69 -15.46
N TRP A 324 1.44 3.64 -16.25
CA TRP A 324 0.31 2.86 -16.75
C TRP A 324 0.47 1.40 -16.36
N SER A 325 -0.58 0.81 -15.83
CA SER A 325 -0.71 -0.61 -15.52
C SER A 325 -1.82 -1.21 -16.36
N ILE A 326 -1.48 -2.19 -17.18
CA ILE A 326 -2.42 -3.01 -17.95
C ILE A 326 -2.31 -4.42 -17.41
N SER A 327 -3.42 -5.06 -17.07
CA SER A 327 -3.43 -6.39 -16.50
C SER A 327 -4.56 -7.26 -17.04
N ALA A 328 -4.32 -8.56 -17.04
CA ALA A 328 -5.33 -9.59 -17.29
C ALA A 328 -5.19 -10.67 -16.24
N THR A 329 -6.29 -11.08 -15.63
CA THR A 329 -6.36 -12.19 -14.69
C THR A 329 -7.36 -13.21 -15.18
N HIS A 330 -6.96 -14.47 -15.25
CA HIS A 330 -7.79 -15.57 -15.67
C HIS A 330 -7.86 -16.64 -14.57
N ASN A 331 -9.06 -17.05 -14.19
CA ASN A 331 -9.28 -18.18 -13.31
C ASN A 331 -9.17 -19.47 -14.13
N VAL A 332 -8.15 -20.28 -13.84
CA VAL A 332 -7.87 -21.54 -14.54
C VAL A 332 -8.58 -22.72 -13.89
N LEU A 333 -8.62 -22.73 -12.56
CA LEU A 333 -9.31 -23.71 -11.70
C LEU A 333 -9.84 -22.96 -10.46
N ASP A 334 -10.68 -23.59 -9.66
CA ASP A 334 -11.34 -22.95 -8.51
C ASP A 334 -10.39 -22.10 -7.63
N ASP A 335 -9.17 -22.59 -7.40
CA ASP A 335 -8.17 -21.93 -6.55
C ASP A 335 -6.88 -21.54 -7.29
N LEU A 336 -6.86 -21.60 -8.64
CA LEU A 336 -5.70 -21.34 -9.47
C LEU A 336 -5.96 -20.20 -10.47
N TYR A 337 -5.12 -19.16 -10.39
CA TYR A 337 -5.23 -17.96 -11.22
C TYR A 337 -3.94 -17.71 -12.00
N LEU A 338 -4.10 -17.38 -13.26
CA LEU A 338 -3.02 -16.89 -14.13
C LEU A 338 -3.20 -15.38 -14.31
N GLY A 339 -2.15 -14.60 -14.06
CA GLY A 339 -2.08 -13.17 -14.29
C GLY A 339 -1.03 -12.82 -15.32
N LEU A 340 -1.28 -11.81 -16.13
CA LEU A 340 -0.34 -11.17 -17.04
C LEU A 340 -0.46 -9.66 -16.88
N GLY A 341 0.64 -8.94 -16.98
CA GLY A 341 0.58 -7.49 -16.94
C GLY A 341 1.77 -6.80 -17.57
N TYR A 342 1.55 -5.52 -17.83
CA TYR A 342 2.53 -4.63 -18.42
C TYR A 342 2.50 -3.28 -17.68
N TYR A 343 3.66 -2.84 -17.23
CA TYR A 343 3.90 -1.54 -16.64
C TYR A 343 4.63 -0.66 -17.66
N HIS A 344 4.06 0.47 -17.95
CA HIS A 344 4.59 1.42 -18.91
C HIS A 344 4.77 2.80 -18.26
N PHE A 345 5.98 3.34 -18.38
CA PHE A 345 6.35 4.61 -17.76
C PHE A 345 6.66 5.64 -18.85
N ILE A 346 6.03 6.80 -18.75
CA ILE A 346 6.24 7.90 -19.68
C ILE A 346 6.76 9.09 -18.88
N GLY A 347 7.95 9.57 -19.24
CA GLY A 347 8.54 10.72 -18.59
C GLY A 347 9.80 11.20 -19.30
N LYS A 348 10.15 12.47 -19.10
CA LYS A 348 11.42 13.00 -19.59
C LYS A 348 12.57 12.36 -18.82
N PRO A 349 13.67 11.96 -19.49
CA PRO A 349 14.83 11.40 -18.81
C PRO A 349 15.45 12.44 -17.85
N PRO A 350 16.17 11.98 -16.81
CA PRO A 350 16.85 12.86 -15.88
C PRO A 350 17.95 13.66 -16.56
N VAL A 351 18.29 14.79 -15.98
CA VAL A 351 19.32 15.71 -16.48
C VAL A 351 20.52 15.68 -15.57
N ALA A 352 21.71 15.36 -16.12
CA ALA A 352 22.96 15.49 -15.39
C ALA A 352 23.34 16.96 -15.19
N ASN A 353 23.92 17.29 -14.04
CA ASN A 353 24.48 18.60 -13.84
C ASN A 353 25.83 18.69 -14.57
N GLN A 354 25.92 19.52 -15.61
CA GLN A 354 27.12 19.69 -16.42
C GLN A 354 28.09 20.76 -15.84
N THR A 355 27.65 21.51 -14.85
CA THR A 355 28.41 22.67 -14.34
C THR A 355 29.29 22.36 -13.13
N THR A 356 28.93 21.35 -12.35
CA THR A 356 29.72 20.92 -11.18
C THR A 356 29.69 19.42 -11.03
N PRO A 357 30.83 18.72 -11.01
CA PRO A 357 30.89 17.25 -10.84
C PRO A 357 30.43 16.78 -9.46
N PHE A 358 30.17 17.68 -8.52
CA PHE A 358 29.77 17.38 -7.14
C PHE A 358 28.26 17.58 -6.88
N GLU A 359 27.50 18.17 -7.80
CA GLU A 359 26.05 18.26 -7.67
C GLU A 359 25.41 17.15 -8.49
N PRO A 360 24.60 16.28 -7.85
CA PRO A 360 23.83 15.30 -8.58
C PRO A 360 22.90 16.02 -9.56
N GLY A 361 22.63 15.40 -10.71
CA GLY A 361 21.61 15.86 -11.64
C GLY A 361 20.22 15.90 -10.98
N TYR A 362 19.22 16.23 -11.73
CA TYR A 362 17.84 16.28 -11.24
C TYR A 362 16.91 15.43 -12.11
N LEU A 363 15.78 15.03 -11.54
CA LEU A 363 14.71 14.35 -12.26
C LEU A 363 13.93 15.41 -13.06
N ALA A 364 13.90 15.28 -14.38
CA ALA A 364 13.07 16.15 -15.23
C ALA A 364 11.58 15.78 -15.17
N ALA A 365 11.30 14.51 -14.82
CA ALA A 365 9.95 13.99 -14.61
C ALA A 365 9.99 12.83 -13.59
N GLU A 366 8.89 12.60 -12.87
CA GLU A 366 8.79 11.59 -11.82
C GLU A 366 9.02 10.17 -12.35
N TYR A 367 8.41 9.85 -13.48
CA TYR A 367 8.49 8.50 -14.08
C TYR A 367 9.56 8.37 -15.16
N GLY A 368 10.44 9.37 -15.32
CA GLY A 368 11.47 9.38 -16.38
C GLY A 368 12.68 8.46 -16.13
N THR A 369 12.78 7.88 -14.95
CA THR A 369 13.83 6.90 -14.59
C THR A 369 13.32 5.48 -14.43
N SER A 370 12.02 5.26 -14.58
CA SER A 370 11.41 3.94 -14.36
C SER A 370 11.38 3.15 -15.66
N PRO A 371 11.88 1.90 -15.69
CA PRO A 371 11.83 1.06 -16.87
C PRO A 371 10.48 0.40 -17.03
N ASP A 372 10.08 0.18 -18.27
CA ASP A 372 8.93 -0.65 -18.59
C ASP A 372 9.15 -2.09 -18.11
N ALA A 373 8.08 -2.73 -17.66
CA ALA A 373 8.11 -4.08 -17.16
C ALA A 373 6.94 -4.92 -17.67
N VAL A 374 7.23 -6.17 -17.97
CA VAL A 374 6.22 -7.21 -18.26
C VAL A 374 6.29 -8.24 -17.15
N TYR A 375 5.15 -8.70 -16.67
CA TYR A 375 5.11 -9.78 -15.70
C TYR A 375 4.06 -10.84 -16.04
N ALA A 376 4.37 -12.07 -15.61
CA ALA A 376 3.42 -13.16 -15.52
C ALA A 376 3.32 -13.63 -14.08
N GLN A 377 2.13 -14.03 -13.66
CA GLN A 377 1.81 -14.44 -12.30
C GLN A 377 1.05 -15.75 -12.32
N LEU A 378 1.38 -16.65 -11.41
CA LEU A 378 0.58 -17.81 -11.06
C LEU A 378 0.25 -17.75 -9.57
N SER A 379 -1.03 -17.87 -9.21
CA SER A 379 -1.50 -17.83 -7.83
C SER A 379 -2.35 -19.04 -7.51
N TYR A 380 -1.97 -19.77 -6.48
CA TYR A 380 -2.71 -20.91 -5.95
C TYR A 380 -3.08 -20.66 -4.48
N TYR A 381 -4.33 -20.89 -4.13
CA TYR A 381 -4.88 -20.74 -2.78
C TYR A 381 -5.25 -22.09 -2.19
N PHE A 382 -5.14 -22.28 -0.87
CA PHE A 382 -5.45 -23.53 -0.19
C PHE A 382 -5.93 -23.33 1.26
#